data_7f7fc62190fac0aacc4ebbad7fe8a1fa
#
_entry.id   7f7fc62190fac0aacc4ebbad7fe8a1fa
#
_cell.length_a   1.000
_cell.length_b   1.000
_cell.length_c   1.000
_cell.angle_alpha   90.00
_cell.angle_beta   90.00
_cell.angle_gamma   90.00
#
_symmetry.space_group_name_H-M   'P 1'
#
loop_
_entity.id
_entity.type
_entity.pdbx_description
1 polymer ?
#
loop_
_entity_poly.entity_id
_entity_poly.type
_entity_poly.pdbx_seq_one_letter_code
_entity_poly.pdbx_strand_id
1 'polypeptide(L)'
;MTNDTIDTAIRLALVAALIIWSIAILAPFVTVLLWAVIVAVSAYPAFRWLAARLGGRDGWAATVLVVAILGLLIGPIAASLPNFVDSVQEVALKMQEGGLTIPEPAERVSDWPIIGGPLYELWQQAATNLTALLDRFRPQLQTVGVSMLGSAAGAGLAVLQFIASVIIAGVILAHHERTGALATKLFQRVAPESQGRFATLTERTVRGVTMGVIGVAIVQSILAGIGFAVLGIPAAALWAFLCLVLAVLQISIVLVVLPIVIYAFYSFELLPALLFVAWNVPILALDNILKPILMGRGVDAPMLIIFMGAIGGFLSFGFLGLFFGAVVLVIAYDLLVVWLEETQTSA
;
A
#
# COMPACT_ATOMS: atom_id res chain seq x y z
N MET A 1 -38.35 19.97 -36.01
CA MET A 1 -37.87 18.79 -35.26
C MET A 1 -39.09 17.97 -34.94
N THR A 2 -39.18 16.74 -35.42
CA THR A 2 -40.31 15.84 -35.21
C THR A 2 -40.35 15.41 -33.76
N ASN A 3 -41.53 15.17 -33.17
CA ASN A 3 -41.72 14.72 -31.79
C ASN A 3 -40.83 13.49 -31.48
N ASP A 4 -40.60 12.60 -32.43
CA ASP A 4 -39.72 11.42 -32.32
C ASP A 4 -38.25 11.78 -32.04
N THR A 5 -37.78 12.91 -32.60
CA THR A 5 -36.39 13.36 -32.35
C THR A 5 -36.22 13.87 -30.92
N ILE A 6 -37.23 14.57 -30.41
CA ILE A 6 -37.27 15.09 -29.03
C ILE A 6 -37.35 13.93 -28.04
N ASP A 7 -38.24 12.96 -28.28
CA ASP A 7 -38.38 11.78 -27.43
C ASP A 7 -37.11 10.92 -27.40
N THR A 8 -36.47 10.77 -28.54
CA THR A 8 -35.18 10.06 -28.61
C THR A 8 -34.08 10.80 -27.84
N ALA A 9 -34.03 12.13 -27.97
CA ALA A 9 -33.07 12.95 -27.23
C ALA A 9 -33.30 12.88 -25.72
N ILE A 10 -34.56 12.91 -25.25
CA ILE A 10 -34.92 12.77 -23.84
C ILE A 10 -34.53 11.38 -23.31
N ARG A 11 -34.80 10.31 -24.07
CA ARG A 11 -34.40 8.95 -23.67
C ARG A 11 -32.90 8.81 -23.56
N LEU A 12 -32.14 9.32 -24.53
CA LEU A 12 -30.66 9.32 -24.49
C LEU A 12 -30.12 10.12 -23.31
N ALA A 13 -30.70 11.30 -23.04
CA ALA A 13 -30.30 12.13 -21.90
C ALA A 13 -30.57 11.44 -20.56
N LEU A 14 -31.75 10.78 -20.41
CA LEU A 14 -32.06 9.99 -19.21
C LEU A 14 -31.10 8.81 -19.01
N VAL A 15 -30.82 8.07 -20.08
CA VAL A 15 -29.85 6.94 -20.00
C VAL A 15 -28.45 7.46 -19.67
N ALA A 16 -28.02 8.55 -20.31
CA ALA A 16 -26.73 9.17 -19.99
C ALA A 16 -26.64 9.64 -18.53
N ALA A 17 -27.71 10.30 -18.03
CA ALA A 17 -27.77 10.74 -16.63
C ALA A 17 -27.72 9.54 -15.67
N LEU A 18 -28.42 8.45 -15.93
CA LEU A 18 -28.39 7.23 -15.13
C LEU A 18 -26.97 6.60 -15.14
N ILE A 19 -26.30 6.56 -16.28
CA ILE A 19 -24.94 6.04 -16.40
C ILE A 19 -23.98 6.91 -15.59
N ILE A 20 -24.04 8.24 -15.74
CA ILE A 20 -23.17 9.18 -15.01
C ILE A 20 -23.39 9.04 -13.50
N TRP A 21 -24.63 8.98 -13.06
CA TRP A 21 -24.92 8.79 -11.63
C TRP A 21 -24.48 7.42 -11.12
N SER A 22 -24.65 6.36 -11.89
CA SER A 22 -24.16 5.03 -11.53
C SER A 22 -22.63 5.02 -11.39
N ILE A 23 -21.91 5.67 -12.32
CA ILE A 23 -20.45 5.81 -12.24
C ILE A 23 -20.05 6.62 -11.00
N ALA A 24 -20.74 7.74 -10.71
CA ALA A 24 -20.47 8.56 -9.54
C ALA A 24 -20.69 7.80 -8.22
N ILE A 25 -21.74 6.97 -8.14
CA ILE A 25 -22.02 6.12 -6.97
C ILE A 25 -20.98 5.01 -6.84
N LEU A 26 -20.52 4.44 -7.95
CA LEU A 26 -19.51 3.36 -7.94
C LEU A 26 -18.09 3.87 -7.72
N ALA A 27 -17.81 5.14 -8.04
CA ALA A 27 -16.47 5.71 -7.96
C ALA A 27 -15.72 5.44 -6.63
N PRO A 28 -16.32 5.63 -5.43
CA PRO A 28 -15.63 5.32 -4.17
C PRO A 28 -15.36 3.82 -3.97
N PHE A 29 -16.12 2.94 -4.63
CA PHE A 29 -15.94 1.49 -4.52
C PHE A 29 -14.93 0.94 -5.53
N VAL A 30 -14.56 1.72 -6.54
CA VAL A 30 -13.59 1.27 -7.57
C VAL A 30 -12.30 0.80 -6.89
N THR A 31 -11.75 1.58 -5.98
CA THR A 31 -10.56 1.24 -5.21
C THR A 31 -10.67 -0.12 -4.51
N VAL A 32 -11.78 -0.34 -3.82
CA VAL A 32 -12.06 -1.57 -3.06
C VAL A 32 -12.21 -2.77 -4.00
N LEU A 33 -12.93 -2.60 -5.11
CA LEU A 33 -13.14 -3.65 -6.12
C LEU A 33 -11.83 -4.03 -6.81
N LEU A 34 -10.99 -3.05 -7.09
CA LEU A 34 -9.70 -3.28 -7.71
C LEU A 34 -8.77 -4.07 -6.81
N TRP A 35 -8.67 -3.68 -5.55
CA TRP A 35 -7.96 -4.46 -4.55
C TRP A 35 -8.54 -5.87 -4.42
N ALA A 36 -9.86 -6.01 -4.44
CA ALA A 36 -10.50 -7.31 -4.35
C ALA A 36 -10.09 -8.22 -5.52
N VAL A 37 -10.06 -7.72 -6.75
CA VAL A 37 -9.60 -8.48 -7.93
C VAL A 37 -8.13 -8.84 -7.80
N ILE A 38 -7.27 -7.89 -7.42
CA ILE A 38 -5.84 -8.13 -7.21
C ILE A 38 -5.62 -9.23 -6.16
N VAL A 39 -6.27 -9.13 -5.00
CA VAL A 39 -6.17 -10.12 -3.94
C VAL A 39 -6.70 -11.48 -4.41
N ALA A 40 -7.85 -11.52 -5.10
CA ALA A 40 -8.43 -12.76 -5.61
C ALA A 40 -7.50 -13.48 -6.60
N VAL A 41 -6.96 -12.76 -7.58
CA VAL A 41 -6.04 -13.34 -8.58
C VAL A 41 -4.75 -13.82 -7.91
N SER A 42 -4.24 -13.07 -6.95
CA SER A 42 -2.99 -13.39 -6.24
C SER A 42 -3.14 -14.57 -5.30
N ALA A 43 -4.25 -14.62 -4.59
CA ALA A 43 -4.55 -15.68 -3.63
C ALA A 43 -5.11 -16.95 -4.32
N TYR A 44 -5.43 -16.89 -5.63
CA TYR A 44 -6.03 -18.00 -6.36
C TYR A 44 -5.24 -19.33 -6.27
N PRO A 45 -3.89 -19.35 -6.40
CA PRO A 45 -3.13 -20.58 -6.23
C PRO A 45 -3.28 -21.20 -4.82
N ALA A 46 -3.23 -20.35 -3.78
CA ALA A 46 -3.42 -20.78 -2.38
C ALA A 46 -4.86 -21.27 -2.15
N PHE A 47 -5.85 -20.55 -2.70
CA PHE A 47 -7.24 -20.96 -2.69
C PHE A 47 -7.46 -22.33 -3.34
N ARG A 48 -6.91 -22.57 -4.55
CA ARG A 48 -7.04 -23.86 -5.25
C ARG A 48 -6.40 -25.01 -4.47
N TRP A 49 -5.24 -24.77 -3.88
CA TRP A 49 -4.58 -25.73 -3.02
C TRP A 49 -5.44 -26.07 -1.79
N LEU A 50 -6.04 -25.05 -1.15
CA LEU A 50 -6.89 -25.22 0.01
C LEU A 50 -8.21 -25.90 -0.35
N ALA A 51 -8.85 -25.52 -1.46
CA ALA A 51 -10.08 -26.13 -1.95
C ALA A 51 -9.88 -27.64 -2.25
N ALA A 52 -8.75 -28.00 -2.86
CA ALA A 52 -8.40 -29.40 -3.08
C ALA A 52 -8.26 -30.20 -1.77
N ARG A 53 -7.68 -29.56 -0.71
CA ARG A 53 -7.56 -30.17 0.62
C ARG A 53 -8.90 -30.28 1.37
N LEU A 54 -9.85 -29.41 1.09
CA LEU A 54 -11.17 -29.37 1.70
C LEU A 54 -12.24 -30.14 0.88
N GLY A 55 -11.82 -31.01 -0.04
CA GLY A 55 -12.72 -31.85 -0.82
C GLY A 55 -13.55 -31.09 -1.85
N GLY A 56 -13.02 -30.01 -2.44
CA GLY A 56 -13.69 -29.20 -3.47
C GLY A 56 -14.74 -28.22 -2.93
N ARG A 57 -14.72 -27.94 -1.64
CA ARG A 57 -15.66 -26.98 -1.01
C ARG A 57 -15.15 -25.55 -1.12
N ASP A 58 -15.39 -24.92 -2.27
CA ASP A 58 -14.87 -23.58 -2.59
C ASP A 58 -15.28 -22.50 -1.59
N GLY A 59 -16.53 -22.52 -1.11
CA GLY A 59 -16.99 -21.56 -0.12
C GLY A 59 -16.19 -21.63 1.19
N TRP A 60 -15.92 -22.85 1.69
CA TRP A 60 -15.11 -23.04 2.90
C TRP A 60 -13.65 -22.67 2.68
N ALA A 61 -13.08 -23.00 1.51
CA ALA A 61 -11.72 -22.63 1.17
C ALA A 61 -11.55 -21.10 1.12
N ALA A 62 -12.49 -20.39 0.49
CA ALA A 62 -12.51 -18.95 0.45
C ALA A 62 -12.64 -18.33 1.85
N THR A 63 -13.55 -18.85 2.69
CA THR A 63 -13.74 -18.35 4.07
C THR A 63 -12.47 -18.52 4.90
N VAL A 64 -11.86 -19.71 4.89
CA VAL A 64 -10.62 -19.97 5.64
C VAL A 64 -9.49 -19.05 5.15
N LEU A 65 -9.39 -18.86 3.85
CA LEU A 65 -8.35 -17.97 3.27
C LEU A 65 -8.57 -16.51 3.69
N VAL A 66 -9.81 -16.01 3.64
CA VAL A 66 -10.17 -14.66 4.11
C VAL A 66 -9.85 -14.49 5.58
N VAL A 67 -10.27 -15.43 6.43
CA VAL A 67 -9.98 -15.41 7.87
C VAL A 67 -8.48 -15.47 8.15
N ALA A 68 -7.72 -16.26 7.38
CA ALA A 68 -6.27 -16.33 7.52
C ALA A 68 -5.60 -15.01 7.14
N ILE A 69 -6.00 -14.39 6.01
CA ILE A 69 -5.44 -13.10 5.57
C ILE A 69 -5.80 -12.00 6.57
N LEU A 70 -7.06 -11.92 7.01
CA LEU A 70 -7.49 -10.93 7.99
C LEU A 70 -6.88 -11.17 9.37
N GLY A 71 -6.77 -12.42 9.80
CA GLY A 71 -6.11 -12.78 11.06
C GLY A 71 -4.63 -12.44 11.06
N LEU A 72 -3.94 -12.67 9.94
CA LEU A 72 -2.55 -12.27 9.76
C LEU A 72 -2.39 -10.75 9.78
N LEU A 73 -3.34 -10.00 9.21
CA LEU A 73 -3.33 -8.54 9.18
C LEU A 73 -3.69 -7.92 10.54
N ILE A 74 -4.80 -8.36 11.13
CA ILE A 74 -5.39 -7.73 12.33
C ILE A 74 -4.75 -8.27 13.60
N GLY A 75 -4.38 -9.56 13.63
CA GLY A 75 -3.88 -10.23 14.83
C GLY A 75 -2.70 -9.52 15.50
N PRO A 76 -1.60 -9.24 14.82
CA PRO A 76 -0.46 -8.55 15.41
C PRO A 76 -0.78 -7.11 15.82
N ILE A 77 -1.64 -6.41 15.07
CA ILE A 77 -2.09 -5.05 15.42
C ILE A 77 -2.88 -5.09 16.72
N ALA A 78 -3.85 -6.00 16.82
CA ALA A 78 -4.68 -6.18 18.01
C ALA A 78 -3.86 -6.62 19.23
N ALA A 79 -2.89 -7.50 19.04
CA ALA A 79 -2.01 -7.96 20.11
C ALA A 79 -1.07 -6.85 20.63
N SER A 80 -0.70 -5.89 19.79
CA SER A 80 0.22 -4.79 20.16
C SER A 80 -0.51 -3.57 20.70
N LEU A 81 -1.80 -3.42 20.42
CA LEU A 81 -2.58 -2.23 20.76
C LEU A 81 -2.60 -1.92 22.25
N PRO A 82 -2.81 -2.89 23.18
CA PRO A 82 -2.78 -2.62 24.62
C PRO A 82 -1.44 -2.02 25.06
N ASN A 83 -0.33 -2.65 24.69
CA ASN A 83 1.01 -2.19 25.05
C ASN A 83 1.31 -0.77 24.50
N PHE A 84 0.80 -0.47 23.31
CA PHE A 84 0.92 0.87 22.71
C PHE A 84 0.12 1.92 23.49
N VAL A 85 -1.13 1.59 23.86
CA VAL A 85 -1.98 2.48 24.66
C VAL A 85 -1.36 2.74 26.02
N ASP A 86 -0.87 1.70 26.70
CA ASP A 86 -0.20 1.80 27.99
C ASP A 86 1.05 2.68 27.89
N SER A 87 1.86 2.49 26.87
CA SER A 87 3.06 3.32 26.62
C SER A 87 2.72 4.79 26.39
N VAL A 88 1.67 5.07 25.60
CA VAL A 88 1.21 6.44 25.35
C VAL A 88 0.68 7.09 26.64
N GLN A 89 -0.08 6.35 27.46
CA GLN A 89 -0.58 6.83 28.75
C GLN A 89 0.57 7.10 29.72
N GLU A 90 1.57 6.23 29.79
CA GLU A 90 2.74 6.41 30.65
C GLU A 90 3.52 7.67 30.25
N VAL A 91 3.74 7.88 28.95
CA VAL A 91 4.39 9.11 28.45
C VAL A 91 3.56 10.35 28.78
N ALA A 92 2.23 10.29 28.57
CA ALA A 92 1.34 11.40 28.86
C ALA A 92 1.32 11.74 30.37
N LEU A 93 1.31 10.76 31.27
CA LEU A 93 1.39 10.96 32.71
C LEU A 93 2.74 11.57 33.11
N LYS A 94 3.86 11.04 32.61
CA LYS A 94 5.20 11.61 32.85
C LYS A 94 5.32 13.03 32.37
N MET A 95 4.66 13.38 31.25
CA MET A 95 4.60 14.78 30.78
C MET A 95 3.83 15.69 31.74
N GLN A 96 2.71 15.22 32.30
CA GLN A 96 1.89 15.99 33.26
C GLN A 96 2.60 16.18 34.61
N GLU A 97 3.35 15.16 35.05
CA GLU A 97 4.11 15.22 36.31
C GLU A 97 5.41 16.00 36.20
N GLY A 98 5.74 16.57 35.04
CA GLY A 98 6.99 17.31 34.80
C GLY A 98 8.23 16.39 34.83
N GLY A 99 8.03 15.09 34.79
CA GLY A 99 9.06 14.07 34.96
C GLY A 99 9.77 13.61 33.68
N LEU A 100 9.51 14.24 32.54
CA LEU A 100 10.33 14.03 31.34
C LEU A 100 11.65 14.76 31.49
N THR A 101 12.59 14.09 32.12
CA THR A 101 14.00 14.56 32.13
C THR A 101 14.68 14.01 30.87
N ILE A 102 15.01 14.89 29.95
CA ILE A 102 15.90 14.56 28.83
C ILE A 102 17.32 14.52 29.42
N PRO A 103 18.07 13.41 29.24
CA PRO A 103 19.47 13.36 29.71
C PRO A 103 20.29 14.44 29.01
N GLU A 104 21.28 14.98 29.70
CA GLU A 104 22.18 15.98 29.14
C GLU A 104 22.91 15.40 27.92
N PRO A 105 23.12 16.21 26.85
CA PRO A 105 23.84 15.76 25.68
C PRO A 105 25.30 15.41 26.04
N ALA A 106 25.80 14.29 25.51
CA ALA A 106 27.19 13.99 25.66
C ALA A 106 28.06 15.05 24.95
N GLU A 107 29.13 15.52 25.57
CA GLU A 107 30.03 16.57 25.02
C GLU A 107 30.50 16.23 23.59
N ARG A 108 30.65 14.95 23.28
CA ARG A 108 31.02 14.46 21.93
C ARG A 108 30.07 14.86 20.81
N VAL A 109 28.84 15.26 21.13
CA VAL A 109 27.84 15.70 20.14
C VAL A 109 28.23 17.05 19.56
N SER A 110 28.88 17.92 20.37
CA SER A 110 29.37 19.23 19.91
C SER A 110 30.46 19.13 18.84
N ASP A 111 31.20 18.01 18.80
CA ASP A 111 32.34 17.79 17.90
C ASP A 111 31.90 17.28 16.50
N TRP A 112 30.62 17.07 16.27
CA TRP A 112 30.15 16.58 14.97
C TRP A 112 30.30 17.65 13.89
N PRO A 113 30.84 17.29 12.71
CA PRO A 113 31.01 18.22 11.62
C PRO A 113 29.63 18.70 11.12
N ILE A 114 29.48 20.03 10.93
CA ILE A 114 28.35 20.74 10.34
C ILE A 114 27.13 20.90 11.27
N ILE A 115 26.72 19.87 12.01
CA ILE A 115 25.46 19.87 12.80
C ILE A 115 25.66 19.78 14.31
N GLY A 116 26.89 19.51 14.79
CA GLY A 116 27.15 19.23 16.20
C GLY A 116 26.79 20.39 17.13
N GLY A 117 27.25 21.60 16.84
CA GLY A 117 26.97 22.78 17.65
C GLY A 117 25.48 23.09 17.79
N PRO A 118 24.74 23.28 16.67
CA PRO A 118 23.30 23.53 16.71
C PRO A 118 22.49 22.41 17.38
N LEU A 119 22.89 21.15 17.18
CA LEU A 119 22.22 20.00 17.79
C LEU A 119 22.48 19.93 19.29
N TYR A 120 23.72 20.17 19.73
CA TYR A 120 24.10 20.20 21.13
C TYR A 120 23.34 21.30 21.90
N GLU A 121 23.30 22.53 21.36
CA GLU A 121 22.56 23.62 21.96
C GLU A 121 21.07 23.31 22.09
N LEU A 122 20.46 22.74 21.04
CA LEU A 122 19.04 22.38 21.02
C LEU A 122 18.74 21.27 22.03
N TRP A 123 19.63 20.28 22.13
CA TRP A 123 19.51 19.19 23.11
C TRP A 123 19.73 19.68 24.54
N GLN A 124 20.70 20.55 24.78
CA GLN A 124 20.94 21.14 26.08
C GLN A 124 19.76 22.01 26.53
N GLN A 125 19.14 22.77 25.62
CA GLN A 125 17.89 23.50 25.91
C GLN A 125 16.76 22.53 26.25
N ALA A 126 16.63 21.39 25.54
CA ALA A 126 15.65 20.36 25.83
C ALA A 126 15.87 19.74 27.22
N ALA A 127 17.10 19.48 27.59
CA ALA A 127 17.45 18.91 28.89
C ALA A 127 17.23 19.86 30.05
N THR A 128 17.47 21.18 29.87
CA THR A 128 17.34 22.20 30.91
C THR A 128 15.92 22.76 31.04
N ASN A 129 15.22 22.95 29.92
CA ASN A 129 13.87 23.52 29.94
C ASN A 129 13.03 23.01 28.74
N LEU A 130 12.55 21.79 28.86
CA LEU A 130 11.73 21.13 27.83
C LEU A 130 10.46 21.94 27.52
N THR A 131 9.84 22.53 28.53
CA THR A 131 8.61 23.29 28.37
C THR A 131 8.80 24.53 27.50
N ALA A 132 9.86 25.29 27.72
CA ALA A 132 10.17 26.47 26.92
C ALA A 132 10.53 26.06 25.45
N LEU A 133 11.20 24.94 25.28
CA LEU A 133 11.50 24.41 23.94
C LEU A 133 10.22 23.97 23.21
N LEU A 134 9.33 23.26 23.89
CA LEU A 134 8.04 22.83 23.34
C LEU A 134 7.16 24.04 22.96
N ASP A 135 7.14 25.08 23.77
CA ASP A 135 6.41 26.32 23.45
C ASP A 135 7.00 27.04 22.23
N ARG A 136 8.32 27.03 22.07
CA ARG A 136 9.00 27.61 20.91
C ARG A 136 8.65 26.88 19.63
N PHE A 137 8.56 25.56 19.67
CA PHE A 137 8.24 24.72 18.52
C PHE A 137 6.75 24.36 18.42
N ARG A 138 5.90 24.91 19.28
CA ARG A 138 4.47 24.64 19.34
C ARG A 138 3.77 24.71 17.97
N PRO A 139 4.00 25.72 17.10
CA PRO A 139 3.37 25.77 15.79
C PRO A 139 3.79 24.62 14.88
N GLN A 140 5.09 24.26 14.91
CA GLN A 140 5.63 23.15 14.12
C GLN A 140 5.11 21.81 14.65
N LEU A 141 5.09 21.62 15.97
CA LEU A 141 4.56 20.43 16.62
C LEU A 141 3.07 20.25 16.34
N GLN A 142 2.29 21.33 16.35
CA GLN A 142 0.87 21.28 15.96
C GLN A 142 0.71 20.89 14.51
N THR A 143 1.48 21.47 13.59
CA THR A 143 1.42 21.11 12.16
C THR A 143 1.79 19.66 11.93
N VAL A 144 2.88 19.19 12.55
CA VAL A 144 3.30 17.79 12.47
C VAL A 144 2.26 16.88 13.12
N GLY A 145 1.75 17.23 14.30
CA GLY A 145 0.72 16.45 15.00
C GLY A 145 -0.56 16.30 14.19
N VAL A 146 -1.07 17.39 13.61
CA VAL A 146 -2.25 17.36 12.73
C VAL A 146 -1.98 16.52 11.47
N SER A 147 -0.79 16.67 10.87
CA SER A 147 -0.38 15.86 9.72
C SER A 147 -0.27 14.37 10.06
N MET A 148 0.28 14.04 11.23
CA MET A 148 0.36 12.65 11.71
C MET A 148 -1.02 12.07 12.00
N LEU A 149 -1.93 12.84 12.64
CA LEU A 149 -3.32 12.42 12.87
C LEU A 149 -4.06 12.19 11.54
N GLY A 150 -3.89 13.10 10.58
CA GLY A 150 -4.46 12.94 9.24
C GLY A 150 -3.93 11.68 8.53
N SER A 151 -2.63 11.44 8.63
CA SER A 151 -1.99 10.23 8.07
C SER A 151 -2.47 8.96 8.76
N ALA A 152 -2.63 8.98 10.09
CA ALA A 152 -3.15 7.85 10.86
C ALA A 152 -4.63 7.56 10.52
N ALA A 153 -5.45 8.60 10.37
CA ALA A 153 -6.85 8.47 9.94
C ALA A 153 -6.93 7.90 8.51
N GLY A 154 -6.07 8.40 7.60
CA GLY A 154 -5.95 7.87 6.23
C GLY A 154 -5.51 6.41 6.21
N ALA A 155 -4.54 6.03 7.05
CA ALA A 155 -4.11 4.65 7.20
C ALA A 155 -5.23 3.76 7.74
N GLY A 156 -6.00 4.23 8.73
CA GLY A 156 -7.17 3.52 9.25
C GLY A 156 -8.22 3.26 8.17
N LEU A 157 -8.52 4.28 7.35
CA LEU A 157 -9.44 4.12 6.22
C LEU A 157 -8.90 3.14 5.17
N ALA A 158 -7.61 3.18 4.85
CA ALA A 158 -6.97 2.24 3.92
C ALA A 158 -7.05 0.79 4.43
N VAL A 159 -6.87 0.58 5.74
CA VAL A 159 -7.06 -0.75 6.38
C VAL A 159 -8.50 -1.22 6.23
N LEU A 160 -9.49 -0.36 6.50
CA LEU A 160 -10.92 -0.70 6.33
C LEU A 160 -11.25 -1.03 4.87
N GLN A 161 -10.75 -0.25 3.92
CA GLN A 161 -10.91 -0.53 2.49
C GLN A 161 -10.27 -1.86 2.10
N PHE A 162 -9.10 -2.18 2.65
CA PHE A 162 -8.42 -3.45 2.38
C PHE A 162 -9.18 -4.63 2.98
N ILE A 163 -9.71 -4.52 4.20
CA ILE A 163 -10.58 -5.53 4.81
C ILE A 163 -11.79 -5.81 3.92
N ALA A 164 -12.48 -4.75 3.48
CA ALA A 164 -13.60 -4.89 2.56
C ALA A 164 -13.19 -5.58 1.25
N SER A 165 -12.00 -5.21 0.71
CA SER A 165 -11.45 -5.83 -0.50
C SER A 165 -11.14 -7.32 -0.32
N VAL A 166 -10.60 -7.73 0.81
CA VAL A 166 -10.32 -9.14 1.12
C VAL A 166 -11.62 -9.94 1.25
N ILE A 167 -12.65 -9.36 1.85
CA ILE A 167 -13.97 -10.01 1.94
C ILE A 167 -14.57 -10.19 0.53
N ILE A 168 -14.55 -9.16 -0.30
CA ILE A 168 -15.04 -9.23 -1.69
C ILE A 168 -14.19 -10.21 -2.51
N ALA A 169 -12.87 -10.23 -2.33
CA ALA A 169 -11.99 -11.22 -2.94
C ALA A 169 -12.39 -12.66 -2.59
N GLY A 170 -12.75 -12.89 -1.32
CA GLY A 170 -13.31 -14.18 -0.87
C GLY A 170 -14.59 -14.58 -1.60
N VAL A 171 -15.50 -13.61 -1.82
CA VAL A 171 -16.73 -13.85 -2.60
C VAL A 171 -16.40 -14.16 -4.06
N ILE A 172 -15.46 -13.43 -4.68
CA ILE A 172 -14.97 -13.68 -6.04
C ILE A 172 -14.38 -15.09 -6.15
N LEU A 173 -13.54 -15.50 -5.18
CA LEU A 173 -12.93 -16.82 -5.15
C LEU A 173 -13.97 -17.94 -4.92
N ALA A 174 -14.92 -17.75 -4.02
CA ALA A 174 -16.00 -18.72 -3.78
C ALA A 174 -16.86 -18.96 -5.04
N HIS A 175 -16.97 -17.95 -5.91
CA HIS A 175 -17.75 -18.02 -7.16
C HIS A 175 -16.86 -17.92 -8.40
N HIS A 176 -15.60 -18.39 -8.31
CA HIS A 176 -14.58 -18.18 -9.34
C HIS A 176 -15.00 -18.66 -10.74
N GLU A 177 -15.76 -19.75 -10.86
CA GLU A 177 -16.25 -20.25 -12.15
C GLU A 177 -17.23 -19.25 -12.81
N ARG A 178 -18.18 -18.72 -12.04
CA ARG A 178 -19.15 -17.73 -12.55
C ARG A 178 -18.48 -16.41 -12.90
N THR A 179 -17.60 -15.94 -12.03
CA THR A 179 -16.86 -14.68 -12.22
C THR A 179 -15.92 -14.79 -13.42
N GLY A 180 -15.22 -15.92 -13.57
CA GLY A 180 -14.39 -16.20 -14.73
C GLY A 180 -15.19 -16.26 -16.04
N ALA A 181 -16.35 -16.94 -16.04
CA ALA A 181 -17.23 -17.01 -17.21
C ALA A 181 -17.78 -15.63 -17.61
N LEU A 182 -18.14 -14.77 -16.64
CA LEU A 182 -18.57 -13.41 -16.91
C LEU A 182 -17.43 -12.55 -17.49
N ALA A 183 -16.24 -12.63 -16.92
CA ALA A 183 -15.07 -11.95 -17.44
C ALA A 183 -14.78 -12.38 -18.88
N THR A 184 -14.78 -13.68 -19.16
CA THR A 184 -14.54 -14.22 -20.51
C THR A 184 -15.61 -13.71 -21.49
N LYS A 185 -16.90 -13.74 -21.13
CA LYS A 185 -17.99 -13.20 -21.98
C LYS A 185 -17.83 -11.71 -22.25
N LEU A 186 -17.38 -10.94 -21.26
CA LEU A 186 -17.16 -9.50 -21.42
C LEU A 186 -16.00 -9.25 -22.40
N PHE A 187 -14.88 -9.97 -22.23
CA PHE A 187 -13.72 -9.87 -23.14
C PHE A 187 -14.09 -10.31 -24.56
N GLN A 188 -14.85 -11.39 -24.72
CA GLN A 188 -15.33 -11.85 -26.02
C GLN A 188 -16.21 -10.80 -26.75
N ARG A 189 -16.92 -9.98 -25.98
CA ARG A 189 -17.78 -8.93 -26.57
C ARG A 189 -17.00 -7.67 -26.93
N VAL A 190 -15.94 -7.36 -26.20
CA VAL A 190 -15.11 -6.16 -26.41
C VAL A 190 -14.04 -6.41 -27.49
N ALA A 191 -13.50 -7.63 -27.58
CA ALA A 191 -12.43 -7.99 -28.52
C ALA A 191 -12.64 -9.42 -29.04
N PRO A 192 -13.55 -9.63 -30.01
CA PRO A 192 -13.95 -10.96 -30.48
C PRO A 192 -12.81 -11.80 -31.05
N GLU A 193 -11.87 -11.18 -31.73
CA GLU A 193 -10.79 -11.85 -32.46
C GLU A 193 -9.57 -12.18 -31.61
N SER A 194 -9.42 -11.56 -30.45
CA SER A 194 -8.28 -11.74 -29.55
C SER A 194 -8.59 -12.52 -28.26
N GLN A 195 -9.62 -13.36 -28.28
CA GLN A 195 -10.28 -14.01 -27.15
C GLN A 195 -9.37 -14.65 -26.09
N GLY A 196 -8.29 -15.31 -26.48
CA GLY A 196 -7.38 -15.98 -25.55
C GLY A 196 -6.24 -15.10 -25.05
N ARG A 197 -5.85 -14.10 -25.85
CA ARG A 197 -4.69 -13.25 -25.58
C ARG A 197 -4.95 -12.23 -24.49
N PHE A 198 -6.13 -11.60 -24.48
CA PHE A 198 -6.48 -10.60 -23.46
C PHE A 198 -6.66 -11.17 -22.06
N ALA A 199 -7.36 -12.30 -21.94
CA ALA A 199 -7.56 -12.95 -20.65
C ALA A 199 -6.21 -13.36 -20.03
N THR A 200 -5.34 -13.98 -20.83
CA THR A 200 -4.00 -14.39 -20.39
C THR A 200 -3.09 -13.20 -20.12
N LEU A 201 -3.17 -12.13 -20.89
CA LEU A 201 -2.39 -10.91 -20.68
C LEU A 201 -2.81 -10.22 -19.38
N THR A 202 -4.11 -10.01 -19.18
CA THR A 202 -4.66 -9.42 -17.94
C THR A 202 -4.23 -10.25 -16.72
N GLU A 203 -4.37 -11.58 -16.77
CA GLU A 203 -3.93 -12.46 -15.70
C GLU A 203 -2.42 -12.35 -15.42
N ARG A 204 -1.58 -12.38 -16.47
CA ARG A 204 -0.13 -12.24 -16.34
C ARG A 204 0.26 -10.89 -15.77
N THR A 205 -0.36 -9.80 -16.25
CA THR A 205 -0.08 -8.43 -15.78
C THR A 205 -0.48 -8.27 -14.31
N VAL A 206 -1.69 -8.69 -13.93
CA VAL A 206 -2.15 -8.63 -12.53
C VAL A 206 -1.25 -9.48 -11.65
N ARG A 207 -0.89 -10.69 -12.09
CA ARG A 207 0.02 -11.57 -11.33
C ARG A 207 1.42 -10.98 -11.22
N GLY A 208 1.97 -10.42 -12.29
CA GLY A 208 3.29 -9.78 -12.31
C GLY A 208 3.35 -8.60 -11.34
N VAL A 209 2.35 -7.72 -11.39
CA VAL A 209 2.20 -6.57 -10.50
C VAL A 209 2.11 -7.04 -9.05
N THR A 210 1.26 -8.03 -8.77
CA THR A 210 1.06 -8.54 -7.41
C THR A 210 2.30 -9.21 -6.85
N MET A 211 2.96 -10.06 -7.65
CA MET A 211 4.22 -10.68 -7.25
C MET A 211 5.31 -9.64 -6.99
N GLY A 212 5.30 -8.54 -7.78
CA GLY A 212 6.17 -7.39 -7.56
C GLY A 212 5.93 -6.75 -6.19
N VAL A 213 4.67 -6.44 -5.87
CA VAL A 213 4.32 -5.79 -4.58
C VAL A 213 4.62 -6.68 -3.40
N ILE A 214 4.10 -7.92 -3.41
CA ILE A 214 4.30 -8.85 -2.30
C ILE A 214 5.78 -9.20 -2.17
N GLY A 215 6.47 -9.41 -3.29
CA GLY A 215 7.91 -9.70 -3.29
C GLY A 215 8.72 -8.57 -2.66
N VAL A 216 8.46 -7.32 -3.06
CA VAL A 216 9.13 -6.14 -2.46
C VAL A 216 8.78 -6.03 -0.99
N ALA A 217 7.50 -6.18 -0.61
CA ALA A 217 7.05 -6.10 0.78
C ALA A 217 7.77 -7.13 1.67
N ILE A 218 7.91 -8.37 1.19
CA ILE A 218 8.64 -9.44 1.91
C ILE A 218 10.12 -9.09 2.05
N VAL A 219 10.80 -8.72 0.96
CA VAL A 219 12.22 -8.36 0.99
C VAL A 219 12.44 -7.17 1.92
N GLN A 220 11.64 -6.14 1.81
CA GLN A 220 11.73 -4.92 2.60
C GLN A 220 11.51 -5.18 4.09
N SER A 221 10.50 -5.99 4.44
CA SER A 221 10.21 -6.35 5.82
C SER A 221 11.29 -7.24 6.45
N ILE A 222 11.86 -8.17 5.68
CA ILE A 222 12.97 -9.01 6.15
C ILE A 222 14.22 -8.15 6.41
N LEU A 223 14.58 -7.27 5.48
CA LEU A 223 15.74 -6.39 5.62
C LEU A 223 15.56 -5.41 6.79
N ALA A 224 14.38 -4.81 6.95
CA ALA A 224 14.07 -3.96 8.09
C ALA A 224 14.14 -4.77 9.40
N GLY A 225 13.56 -5.96 9.43
CA GLY A 225 13.59 -6.88 10.58
C GLY A 225 14.99 -7.30 10.99
N ILE A 226 15.88 -7.55 10.03
CA ILE A 226 17.31 -7.82 10.31
C ILE A 226 17.93 -6.60 10.99
N GLY A 227 17.69 -5.38 10.47
CA GLY A 227 18.19 -4.15 11.10
C GLY A 227 17.68 -3.97 12.53
N PHE A 228 16.39 -4.24 12.77
CA PHE A 228 15.79 -4.18 14.11
C PHE A 228 16.41 -5.21 15.06
N ALA A 229 16.62 -6.44 14.58
CA ALA A 229 17.20 -7.52 15.39
C ALA A 229 18.66 -7.28 15.71
N VAL A 230 19.45 -6.83 14.74
CA VAL A 230 20.90 -6.53 14.91
C VAL A 230 21.10 -5.39 15.91
N LEU A 231 20.24 -4.36 15.86
CA LEU A 231 20.32 -3.26 16.84
C LEU A 231 19.77 -3.66 18.23
N GLY A 232 19.10 -4.82 18.35
CA GLY A 232 18.50 -5.25 19.62
C GLY A 232 17.19 -4.54 19.96
N ILE A 233 16.43 -4.07 18.94
CA ILE A 233 15.12 -3.43 19.15
C ILE A 233 14.16 -4.43 19.79
N PRO A 234 13.49 -4.09 20.91
CA PRO A 234 12.49 -4.94 21.52
C PRO A 234 11.39 -5.28 20.52
N ALA A 235 10.95 -6.55 20.50
CA ALA A 235 9.92 -7.04 19.58
C ALA A 235 10.24 -6.82 18.08
N ALA A 236 11.49 -6.94 17.66
CA ALA A 236 11.95 -6.73 16.28
C ALA A 236 11.11 -7.46 15.23
N ALA A 237 10.72 -8.71 15.52
CA ALA A 237 9.85 -9.50 14.62
C ALA A 237 8.47 -8.87 14.44
N LEU A 238 7.90 -8.28 15.48
CA LEU A 238 6.61 -7.59 15.40
C LEU A 238 6.71 -6.33 14.53
N TRP A 239 7.77 -5.54 14.71
CA TRP A 239 8.01 -4.35 13.88
C TRP A 239 8.27 -4.71 12.42
N ALA A 240 9.03 -5.78 12.16
CA ALA A 240 9.24 -6.31 10.81
C ALA A 240 7.92 -6.77 10.18
N PHE A 241 7.07 -7.45 10.95
CA PHE A 241 5.74 -7.84 10.49
C PHE A 241 4.84 -6.63 10.20
N LEU A 242 4.89 -5.60 11.03
CA LEU A 242 4.15 -4.36 10.80
C LEU A 242 4.64 -3.65 9.52
N CYS A 243 5.95 -3.65 9.27
CA CYS A 243 6.51 -3.19 7.99
C CYS A 243 5.94 -4.00 6.81
N LEU A 244 5.84 -5.34 6.92
CA LEU A 244 5.24 -6.19 5.90
C LEU A 244 3.79 -5.79 5.62
N VAL A 245 2.99 -5.65 6.66
CA VAL A 245 1.59 -5.26 6.54
C VAL A 245 1.45 -3.90 5.87
N LEU A 246 2.20 -2.90 6.31
CA LEU A 246 2.16 -1.55 5.72
C LEU A 246 2.62 -1.56 4.26
N ALA A 247 3.68 -2.30 3.94
CA ALA A 247 4.18 -2.41 2.57
C ALA A 247 3.16 -3.09 1.64
N VAL A 248 2.46 -4.13 2.11
CA VAL A 248 1.36 -4.78 1.36
C VAL A 248 0.18 -3.83 1.20
N LEU A 249 -0.17 -3.08 2.22
CA LEU A 249 -1.22 -2.03 2.18
C LEU A 249 -0.79 -0.81 1.37
N GLN A 250 0.46 -0.78 0.91
CA GLN A 250 1.06 0.34 0.17
C GLN A 250 1.15 1.63 1.01
N ILE A 251 1.17 1.49 2.31
CA ILE A 251 1.45 2.56 3.26
C ILE A 251 2.97 2.60 3.47
N SER A 252 3.54 3.81 3.53
CA SER A 252 4.99 3.95 3.72
C SER A 252 5.45 3.34 5.04
N ILE A 253 6.44 2.45 4.98
CA ILE A 253 7.07 1.86 6.18
C ILE A 253 7.86 2.89 7.01
N VAL A 254 8.04 4.11 6.51
CA VAL A 254 8.59 5.25 7.27
C VAL A 254 7.82 5.47 8.56
N LEU A 255 6.51 5.22 8.58
CA LEU A 255 5.67 5.33 9.78
C LEU A 255 6.13 4.42 10.92
N VAL A 256 6.76 3.29 10.61
CA VAL A 256 7.34 2.36 11.59
C VAL A 256 8.82 2.65 11.81
N VAL A 257 9.57 2.85 10.75
CA VAL A 257 11.02 3.03 10.82
C VAL A 257 11.38 4.32 11.55
N LEU A 258 10.68 5.43 11.31
CA LEU A 258 11.01 6.72 11.91
C LEU A 258 10.91 6.74 13.44
N PRO A 259 9.84 6.25 14.09
CA PRO A 259 9.80 6.12 15.54
C PRO A 259 10.92 5.24 16.10
N ILE A 260 11.26 4.14 15.39
CA ILE A 260 12.35 3.25 15.82
C ILE A 260 13.72 3.93 15.68
N VAL A 261 13.92 4.75 14.64
CA VAL A 261 15.12 5.58 14.49
C VAL A 261 15.26 6.54 15.67
N ILE A 262 14.18 7.22 16.04
CA ILE A 262 14.17 8.11 17.21
C ILE A 262 14.52 7.34 18.49
N TYR A 263 13.89 6.17 18.68
CA TYR A 263 14.20 5.29 19.80
C TYR A 263 15.67 4.83 19.80
N ALA A 264 16.22 4.53 18.62
CA ALA A 264 17.62 4.11 18.47
C ALA A 264 18.61 5.19 18.94
N PHE A 265 18.38 6.45 18.57
CA PHE A 265 19.19 7.57 19.04
C PHE A 265 19.06 7.85 20.54
N TYR A 266 17.92 7.51 21.13
CA TYR A 266 17.70 7.64 22.56
C TYR A 266 18.34 6.50 23.37
N SER A 267 18.27 5.26 22.90
CA SER A 267 18.59 4.07 23.69
C SER A 267 19.97 3.47 23.43
N PHE A 268 20.59 3.81 22.29
CA PHE A 268 21.87 3.24 21.86
C PHE A 268 22.92 4.33 21.66
N GLU A 269 24.19 3.91 21.61
CA GLU A 269 25.29 4.81 21.24
C GLU A 269 25.09 5.35 19.81
N LEU A 270 25.73 6.49 19.55
CA LEU A 270 25.60 7.18 18.26
C LEU A 270 25.97 6.32 17.06
N LEU A 271 27.09 5.59 17.11
CA LEU A 271 27.56 4.82 15.96
C LEU A 271 26.58 3.71 15.55
N PRO A 272 26.05 2.86 16.46
CA PRO A 272 24.98 1.93 16.15
C PRO A 272 23.73 2.60 15.58
N ALA A 273 23.29 3.74 16.13
CA ALA A 273 22.13 4.48 15.65
C ALA A 273 22.34 5.01 14.22
N LEU A 274 23.51 5.57 13.90
CA LEU A 274 23.84 6.03 12.56
C LEU A 274 23.93 4.87 11.55
N LEU A 275 24.53 3.74 11.95
CA LEU A 275 24.57 2.54 11.10
C LEU A 275 23.17 2.00 10.82
N PHE A 276 22.29 2.07 11.82
CA PHE A 276 20.88 1.69 11.64
C PHE A 276 20.14 2.61 10.66
N VAL A 277 20.36 3.92 10.72
CA VAL A 277 19.81 4.87 9.72
C VAL A 277 20.37 4.56 8.33
N ALA A 278 21.70 4.41 8.22
CA ALA A 278 22.35 4.08 6.95
C ALA A 278 21.84 2.75 6.35
N TRP A 279 21.49 1.76 7.19
CA TRP A 279 20.87 0.51 6.79
C TRP A 279 19.45 0.71 6.26
N ASN A 280 18.64 1.55 6.92
CA ASN A 280 17.24 1.73 6.57
C ASN A 280 17.02 2.65 5.35
N VAL A 281 17.90 3.63 5.08
CA VAL A 281 17.77 4.52 3.92
C VAL A 281 17.63 3.77 2.59
N PRO A 282 18.51 2.81 2.22
CA PRO A 282 18.32 2.03 0.99
C PRO A 282 17.04 1.17 1.04
N ILE A 283 16.65 0.66 2.21
CA ILE A 283 15.42 -0.15 2.36
C ILE A 283 14.18 0.68 2.04
N LEU A 284 14.14 1.93 2.50
CA LEU A 284 13.06 2.88 2.19
C LEU A 284 13.02 3.22 0.68
N ALA A 285 14.18 3.20 0.01
CA ALA A 285 14.27 3.45 -1.42
C ALA A 285 13.88 2.23 -2.29
N LEU A 286 13.86 1.01 -1.73
CA LEU A 286 13.54 -0.23 -2.46
C LEU A 286 12.18 -0.16 -3.16
N ASP A 287 11.18 0.47 -2.54
CA ASP A 287 9.85 0.65 -3.14
C ASP A 287 9.92 1.34 -4.51
N ASN A 288 10.77 2.34 -4.65
CA ASN A 288 10.88 3.15 -5.87
C ASN A 288 11.72 2.49 -6.96
N ILE A 289 12.60 1.54 -6.58
CA ILE A 289 13.54 0.88 -7.51
C ILE A 289 13.04 -0.51 -7.89
N LEU A 290 12.66 -1.31 -6.91
CA LEU A 290 12.39 -2.73 -7.11
C LEU A 290 11.01 -2.98 -7.70
N LYS A 291 10.01 -2.14 -7.37
CA LYS A 291 8.66 -2.27 -7.94
C LYS A 291 8.64 -2.17 -9.47
N PRO A 292 9.22 -1.13 -10.11
CA PRO A 292 9.27 -1.06 -11.57
C PRO A 292 9.99 -2.25 -12.21
N ILE A 293 11.09 -2.71 -11.58
CA ILE A 293 11.89 -3.84 -12.11
C ILE A 293 11.10 -5.16 -12.07
N LEU A 294 10.36 -5.40 -10.98
CA LEU A 294 9.58 -6.63 -10.82
C LEU A 294 8.28 -6.61 -11.64
N MET A 295 7.67 -5.45 -11.78
CA MET A 295 6.46 -5.27 -12.57
C MET A 295 6.70 -5.42 -14.08
N GLY A 296 7.90 -5.06 -14.58
CA GLY A 296 8.27 -5.19 -15.99
C GLY A 296 8.58 -6.62 -16.46
N ARG A 297 8.63 -7.60 -15.55
CA ARG A 297 8.92 -8.99 -15.90
C ARG A 297 7.64 -9.73 -16.30
N GLY A 298 7.50 -10.05 -17.59
CA GLY A 298 6.42 -10.91 -18.12
C GLY A 298 5.32 -10.17 -18.89
N VAL A 299 5.56 -8.92 -19.27
CA VAL A 299 4.66 -8.11 -20.11
C VAL A 299 5.42 -7.74 -21.39
N ASP A 300 4.84 -8.04 -22.55
CA ASP A 300 5.43 -7.73 -23.87
C ASP A 300 5.26 -6.27 -24.28
N ALA A 301 4.77 -5.40 -23.39
CA ALA A 301 4.61 -3.98 -23.64
C ALA A 301 5.93 -3.20 -23.42
N PRO A 302 6.19 -2.14 -24.22
CA PRO A 302 7.35 -1.29 -24.01
C PRO A 302 7.40 -0.74 -22.58
N MET A 303 8.59 -0.75 -21.97
CA MET A 303 8.83 -0.26 -20.59
C MET A 303 8.29 1.16 -20.40
N LEU A 304 8.33 1.99 -21.44
CA LEU A 304 7.80 3.36 -21.43
C LEU A 304 6.30 3.41 -21.14
N ILE A 305 5.52 2.51 -21.73
CA ILE A 305 4.05 2.41 -21.52
C ILE A 305 3.74 2.04 -20.08
N ILE A 306 4.46 1.06 -19.53
CA ILE A 306 4.32 0.64 -18.13
C ILE A 306 4.66 1.81 -17.20
N PHE A 307 5.75 2.53 -17.50
CA PHE A 307 6.21 3.66 -16.70
C PHE A 307 5.25 4.86 -16.77
N MET A 308 4.77 5.20 -17.96
CA MET A 308 3.76 6.25 -18.14
C MET A 308 2.44 5.89 -17.43
N GLY A 309 2.02 4.63 -17.52
CA GLY A 309 0.85 4.14 -16.81
C GLY A 309 1.00 4.24 -15.30
N ALA A 310 2.15 3.83 -14.79
CA ALA A 310 2.44 3.89 -13.36
C ALA A 310 2.45 5.34 -12.85
N ILE A 311 3.16 6.26 -13.53
CA ILE A 311 3.22 7.67 -13.12
C ILE A 311 1.87 8.36 -13.30
N GLY A 312 1.26 8.24 -14.48
CA GLY A 312 -0.03 8.86 -14.76
C GLY A 312 -1.12 8.35 -13.82
N GLY A 313 -1.12 7.05 -13.55
CA GLY A 313 -2.01 6.45 -12.57
C GLY A 313 -1.77 6.98 -11.16
N PHE A 314 -0.51 7.08 -10.73
CA PHE A 314 -0.15 7.65 -9.43
C PHE A 314 -0.63 9.08 -9.25
N LEU A 315 -0.45 9.92 -10.27
CA LEU A 315 -0.89 11.31 -10.24
C LEU A 315 -2.43 11.44 -10.21
N SER A 316 -3.15 10.52 -10.86
CA SER A 316 -4.60 10.57 -10.98
C SER A 316 -5.34 9.93 -9.79
N PHE A 317 -4.83 8.81 -9.28
CA PHE A 317 -5.50 7.96 -8.29
C PHE A 317 -4.62 7.62 -7.09
N GLY A 318 -3.50 8.34 -6.93
CA GLY A 318 -2.54 8.07 -5.87
C GLY A 318 -1.86 6.71 -6.04
N PHE A 319 -1.52 6.08 -4.93
CA PHE A 319 -0.69 4.87 -4.91
C PHE A 319 -1.32 3.67 -5.65
N LEU A 320 -2.64 3.52 -5.57
CA LEU A 320 -3.39 2.50 -6.34
C LEU A 320 -3.30 2.74 -7.84
N GLY A 321 -3.31 4.00 -8.25
CA GLY A 321 -3.17 4.37 -9.64
C GLY A 321 -1.84 3.94 -10.27
N LEU A 322 -0.78 3.81 -9.47
CA LEU A 322 0.51 3.29 -9.93
C LEU A 322 0.37 1.88 -10.54
N PHE A 323 -0.44 1.02 -9.90
CA PHE A 323 -0.72 -0.33 -10.41
C PHE A 323 -1.71 -0.31 -11.56
N PHE A 324 -2.81 0.38 -11.32
CA PHE A 324 -3.92 0.41 -12.24
C PHE A 324 -3.56 1.10 -13.54
N GLY A 325 -2.86 2.21 -13.44
CA GLY A 325 -2.40 2.95 -14.59
C GLY A 325 -1.49 2.12 -15.48
N ALA A 326 -0.56 1.36 -14.89
CA ALA A 326 0.30 0.45 -15.64
C ALA A 326 -0.53 -0.64 -16.36
N VAL A 327 -1.45 -1.31 -15.64
CA VAL A 327 -2.32 -2.35 -16.23
C VAL A 327 -3.20 -1.79 -17.34
N VAL A 328 -3.86 -0.65 -17.09
CA VAL A 328 -4.76 -0.02 -18.06
C VAL A 328 -4.02 0.42 -19.32
N LEU A 329 -2.86 1.07 -19.18
CA LEU A 329 -2.09 1.49 -20.36
C LEU A 329 -1.47 0.34 -21.13
N VAL A 330 -1.07 -0.74 -20.47
CA VAL A 330 -0.62 -1.97 -21.16
C VAL A 330 -1.76 -2.58 -21.97
N ILE A 331 -2.93 -2.74 -21.37
CA ILE A 331 -4.11 -3.26 -22.08
C ILE A 331 -4.50 -2.33 -23.23
N ALA A 332 -4.52 -1.01 -23.03
CA ALA A 332 -4.83 -0.04 -24.06
C ALA A 332 -3.82 -0.08 -25.21
N TYR A 333 -2.52 -0.21 -24.92
CA TYR A 333 -1.46 -0.35 -25.90
C TYR A 333 -1.64 -1.62 -26.73
N ASP A 334 -1.89 -2.76 -26.10
CA ASP A 334 -2.08 -4.03 -26.80
C ASP A 334 -3.34 -4.03 -27.67
N LEU A 335 -4.43 -3.42 -27.20
CA LEU A 335 -5.63 -3.18 -28.00
C LEU A 335 -5.31 -2.37 -29.25
N LEU A 336 -4.52 -1.29 -29.08
CA LEU A 336 -4.12 -0.42 -30.17
C LEU A 336 -3.26 -1.16 -31.21
N VAL A 337 -2.29 -1.97 -30.74
CA VAL A 337 -1.41 -2.75 -31.62
C VAL A 337 -2.21 -3.77 -32.43
N VAL A 338 -3.10 -4.52 -31.77
CA VAL A 338 -3.97 -5.50 -32.46
C VAL A 338 -4.85 -4.81 -33.51
N TRP A 339 -5.44 -3.68 -33.16
CA TRP A 339 -6.28 -2.92 -34.09
C TRP A 339 -5.49 -2.38 -35.31
N LEU A 340 -4.24 -1.97 -35.11
CA LEU A 340 -3.36 -1.52 -36.20
C LEU A 340 -2.92 -2.69 -37.10
N GLU A 341 -2.65 -3.86 -36.53
CA GLU A 341 -2.27 -5.07 -37.28
C GLU A 341 -3.44 -5.60 -38.16
N GLU A 342 -4.67 -5.56 -37.63
CA GLU A 342 -5.87 -5.97 -38.37
C GLU A 342 -6.13 -5.08 -39.62
N THR A 343 -5.83 -3.77 -39.52
CA THR A 343 -6.00 -2.84 -40.63
C THR A 343 -5.02 -3.12 -41.79
N GLN A 344 -3.88 -3.73 -41.50
CA GLN A 344 -2.88 -4.10 -42.52
C GLN A 344 -3.18 -5.42 -43.23
N THR A 345 -3.95 -6.29 -42.60
CA THR A 345 -4.31 -7.60 -43.21
C THR A 345 -5.55 -7.50 -44.11
N SER A 346 -6.30 -6.40 -44.03
CA SER A 346 -7.51 -6.14 -44.81
C SER A 346 -7.28 -5.23 -46.04
N ALA A 347 -6.05 -4.78 -46.27
CA ALA A 347 -5.62 -4.00 -47.41
C ALA A 347 -4.75 -4.84 -48.36
#